data_64e7f7ba16a2adae4265a9a42d68ac0a
#
_entry.id   64e7f7ba16a2adae4265a9a42d68ac0a
#
_cell.length_a   1.000
_cell.length_b   1.000
_cell.length_c   1.000
_cell.angle_alpha   90.00
_cell.angle_beta   90.00
_cell.angle_gamma   90.00
#
_symmetry.space_group_name_H-M   'P 1'
#
loop_
_entity.id
_entity.type
_entity.pdbx_description
1 polymer ?
#
loop_
_entity_poly.entity_id
_entity_poly.type
_entity_poly.pdbx_seq_one_letter_code
_entity_poly.pdbx_strand_id
1 'polypeptide(L)'
;MLRTALGCLFGQTVPRRHLWVTLAFMTVGGLILGPMVQKHAFGAYWTGWPYGYDLTDNKTLLMWLAWVLAALAAGPRVHPREAWSRVGVALATVAMIVVYVIPHSLRGSQLDYSKVKAGGSAHEAITTGR
;
A
#
# COMPACT_ATOMS: atom_id res chain seq x y z
N MET A 1 -9.37 -2.75 -7.30
CA MET A 1 -8.32 -2.08 -8.09
C MET A 1 -8.38 -2.50 -9.56
N LEU A 2 -8.04 -3.74 -9.94
CA LEU A 2 -7.98 -4.17 -11.34
C LEU A 2 -9.26 -3.90 -12.14
N ARG A 3 -10.43 -4.23 -11.60
CA ARG A 3 -11.72 -3.97 -12.24
C ARG A 3 -11.94 -2.48 -12.54
N THR A 4 -11.54 -1.59 -11.62
CA THR A 4 -11.66 -0.14 -11.78
C THR A 4 -10.72 0.37 -12.86
N ALA A 5 -9.49 -0.15 -12.88
CA ALA A 5 -8.50 0.17 -13.91
C ALA A 5 -8.94 -0.29 -15.30
N LEU A 6 -9.42 -1.53 -15.44
CA LEU A 6 -9.94 -2.05 -16.70
C LEU A 6 -11.15 -1.26 -17.20
N GLY A 7 -12.12 -0.93 -16.32
CA GLY A 7 -13.24 -0.07 -16.68
C GLY A 7 -12.80 1.28 -17.22
N CYS A 8 -11.76 1.86 -16.62
CA CYS A 8 -11.15 3.12 -17.09
C CYS A 8 -10.60 3.01 -18.51
N LEU A 9 -9.87 1.92 -18.80
CA LEU A 9 -9.26 1.67 -20.11
C LEU A 9 -10.30 1.44 -21.21
N PHE A 10 -11.41 0.77 -20.89
CA PHE A 10 -12.49 0.49 -21.82
C PHE A 10 -13.56 1.62 -21.89
N GLY A 11 -13.24 2.82 -21.42
CA GLY A 11 -14.11 3.98 -21.55
C GLY A 11 -15.38 3.95 -20.67
N GLN A 12 -15.49 3.00 -19.75
CA GLN A 12 -16.61 2.95 -18.80
C GLN A 12 -16.49 4.04 -17.74
N THR A 13 -17.63 4.49 -17.22
CA THR A 13 -17.64 5.40 -16.05
C THR A 13 -17.01 4.71 -14.83
N VAL A 14 -16.17 5.43 -14.08
CA VAL A 14 -15.54 4.90 -12.88
C VAL A 14 -16.55 4.85 -11.74
N PRO A 15 -17.00 3.65 -11.31
CA PRO A 15 -17.95 3.58 -10.21
C PRO A 15 -17.27 3.98 -8.91
N ARG A 16 -17.69 5.09 -8.31
CA ARG A 16 -17.11 5.63 -7.06
C ARG A 16 -17.15 4.64 -5.90
N ARG A 17 -18.20 3.81 -5.86
CA ARG A 17 -18.24 2.73 -4.86
C ARG A 17 -17.00 1.84 -4.90
N HIS A 18 -16.43 1.58 -6.07
CA HIS A 18 -15.22 0.78 -6.19
C HIS A 18 -13.98 1.52 -5.64
N LEU A 19 -13.90 2.85 -5.82
CA LEU A 19 -12.81 3.64 -5.20
C LEU A 19 -12.87 3.55 -3.68
N TRP A 20 -14.04 3.80 -3.09
CA TRP A 20 -14.22 3.74 -1.65
C TRP A 20 -14.05 2.35 -1.06
N VAL A 21 -14.55 1.32 -1.74
CA VAL A 21 -14.34 -0.07 -1.34
C VAL A 21 -12.85 -0.43 -1.39
N THR A 22 -12.15 -0.01 -2.45
CA THR A 22 -10.70 -0.19 -2.54
C THR A 22 -9.97 0.48 -1.39
N LEU A 23 -10.28 1.75 -1.10
CA LEU A 23 -9.68 2.48 0.03
C LEU A 23 -10.00 1.82 1.37
N ALA A 24 -11.24 1.38 1.59
CA ALA A 24 -11.62 0.68 2.83
C ALA A 24 -10.78 -0.59 3.03
N PHE A 25 -10.65 -1.43 2.00
CA PHE A 25 -9.81 -2.63 2.09
C PHE A 25 -8.33 -2.31 2.27
N MET A 26 -7.80 -1.29 1.61
CA MET A 26 -6.42 -0.86 1.79
C MET A 26 -6.17 -0.29 3.19
N THR A 27 -7.11 0.47 3.73
CA THR A 27 -7.00 1.01 5.09
C THR A 27 -7.03 -0.11 6.11
N VAL A 28 -8.03 -0.98 6.05
CA VAL A 28 -8.15 -2.10 7.00
C VAL A 28 -6.98 -3.09 6.83
N GLY A 29 -6.73 -3.56 5.62
CA GLY A 29 -5.69 -4.56 5.37
C GLY A 29 -4.28 -4.02 5.49
N GLY A 30 -4.00 -2.86 4.87
CA GLY A 30 -2.65 -2.31 4.79
C GLY A 30 -2.24 -1.45 5.99
N LEU A 31 -3.13 -0.59 6.50
CA LEU A 31 -2.78 0.36 7.55
C LEU A 31 -3.23 -0.04 8.96
N ILE A 32 -4.08 -1.05 9.10
CA ILE A 32 -4.51 -1.56 10.40
C ILE A 32 -3.95 -2.97 10.62
N LEU A 33 -4.37 -3.94 9.81
CA LEU A 33 -3.97 -5.33 9.99
C LEU A 33 -2.49 -5.56 9.65
N GLY A 34 -1.95 -4.89 8.63
CA GLY A 34 -0.53 -4.95 8.27
C GLY A 34 0.37 -4.61 9.45
N PRO A 35 0.25 -3.41 10.06
CA PRO A 35 1.00 -3.06 11.26
C PRO A 35 0.80 -4.03 12.44
N MET A 36 -0.40 -4.57 12.64
CA MET A 36 -0.64 -5.55 13.71
C MET A 36 0.16 -6.84 13.46
N VAL A 37 0.12 -7.36 12.23
CA VAL A 37 0.91 -8.54 11.84
C VAL A 37 2.40 -8.25 11.96
N GLN A 38 2.85 -7.07 11.51
CA GLN A 38 4.23 -6.64 11.63
C GLN A 38 4.69 -6.58 13.08
N LYS A 39 3.86 -6.06 13.99
CA LYS A 39 4.15 -6.04 15.42
C LYS A 39 4.36 -7.44 15.98
N HIS A 40 3.53 -8.40 15.59
CA HIS A 40 3.68 -9.79 16.04
C HIS A 40 4.89 -10.49 15.43
N ALA A 41 5.20 -10.21 14.17
CA ALA A 41 6.32 -10.84 13.46
C ALA A 41 7.66 -10.20 13.81
N PHE A 42 7.71 -8.88 13.94
CA PHE A 42 8.95 -8.10 14.00
C PHE A 42 9.06 -7.17 15.23
N GLY A 43 8.07 -7.12 16.08
CA GLY A 43 8.11 -6.31 17.31
C GLY A 43 7.78 -4.83 17.15
N ALA A 44 7.63 -4.32 15.91
CA ALA A 44 7.28 -2.94 15.61
C ALA A 44 6.02 -2.84 14.77
N TYR A 45 5.15 -1.87 15.04
CA TYR A 45 3.93 -1.66 14.24
C TYR A 45 4.21 -1.07 12.87
N TRP A 46 5.20 -0.18 12.79
CA TRP A 46 5.52 0.57 11.59
C TRP A 46 7.00 0.94 11.58
N THR A 47 7.67 0.68 10.48
CA THR A 47 9.09 0.96 10.29
C THR A 47 9.36 1.77 9.02
N GLY A 48 8.30 2.22 8.36
CA GLY A 48 8.35 3.16 7.25
C GLY A 48 8.40 4.62 7.69
N TRP A 49 8.36 5.51 6.72
CA TRP A 49 8.32 6.95 6.99
C TRP A 49 7.11 7.33 7.87
N PRO A 50 7.23 8.24 8.89
CA PRO A 50 8.41 9.05 9.23
C PRO A 50 9.42 8.38 10.18
N TYR A 51 9.17 7.18 10.65
CA TYR A 51 9.98 6.54 11.71
C TYR A 51 11.18 5.75 11.17
N GLY A 52 11.17 5.41 9.88
CA GLY A 52 12.23 4.65 9.24
C GLY A 52 12.08 4.60 7.71
N TYR A 53 12.91 3.77 7.10
CA TYR A 53 12.99 3.65 5.64
C TYR A 53 12.56 2.27 5.14
N ASP A 54 11.78 1.52 5.93
CA ASP A 54 11.26 0.24 5.49
C ASP A 54 10.46 0.40 4.21
N LEU A 55 10.92 -0.26 3.17
CA LEU A 55 10.34 -0.11 1.84
C LEU A 55 8.94 -0.74 1.75
N THR A 56 8.67 -1.79 2.54
CA THR A 56 7.37 -2.48 2.54
C THR A 56 6.26 -1.57 3.07
N ASP A 57 6.52 -0.92 4.20
CA ASP A 57 5.59 0.04 4.79
C ASP A 57 5.39 1.26 3.89
N ASN A 58 6.50 1.80 3.38
CA ASN A 58 6.46 2.95 2.47
C ASN A 58 5.69 2.66 1.18
N LYS A 59 5.79 1.44 0.63
CA LYS A 59 5.01 1.00 -0.53
C LYS A 59 3.51 1.00 -0.22
N THR A 60 3.13 0.47 0.94
CA THR A 60 1.73 0.44 1.38
C THR A 60 1.18 1.85 1.52
N LEU A 61 1.93 2.75 2.15
CA LEU A 61 1.56 4.16 2.30
C LEU A 61 1.42 4.85 0.94
N LEU A 62 2.41 4.66 0.04
CA LEU A 62 2.38 5.26 -1.30
C LEU A 62 1.17 4.81 -2.11
N MET A 63 0.87 3.52 -2.11
CA MET A 63 -0.33 3.00 -2.78
C MET A 63 -1.61 3.58 -2.20
N TRP A 64 -1.72 3.64 -0.87
CA TRP A 64 -2.87 4.20 -0.21
C TRP A 64 -3.08 5.67 -0.57
N LEU A 65 -2.02 6.48 -0.52
CA LEU A 65 -2.06 7.89 -0.92
C LEU A 65 -2.47 8.06 -2.39
N ALA A 66 -1.94 7.25 -3.31
CA ALA A 66 -2.32 7.29 -4.72
C ALA A 66 -3.83 7.04 -4.91
N TRP A 67 -4.41 6.08 -4.18
CA TRP A 67 -5.86 5.81 -4.25
C TRP A 67 -6.70 6.88 -3.54
N VAL A 68 -6.21 7.50 -2.46
CA VAL A 68 -6.85 8.69 -1.86
C VAL A 68 -6.91 9.83 -2.87
N LEU A 69 -5.80 10.13 -3.55
CA LEU A 69 -5.76 11.16 -4.58
C LEU A 69 -6.71 10.85 -5.75
N ALA A 70 -6.78 9.58 -6.17
CA ALA A 70 -7.75 9.17 -7.20
C ALA A 70 -9.20 9.38 -6.74
N ALA A 71 -9.52 9.09 -5.49
CA ALA A 71 -10.85 9.30 -4.93
C ALA A 71 -11.19 10.80 -4.81
N LEU A 72 -10.23 11.62 -4.42
CA LEU A 72 -10.40 13.09 -4.37
C LEU A 72 -10.55 13.69 -5.78
N ALA A 73 -9.76 13.23 -6.75
CA ALA A 73 -9.86 13.65 -8.14
C ALA A 73 -11.22 13.33 -8.74
N ALA A 74 -11.86 12.23 -8.33
CA ALA A 74 -13.21 11.89 -8.74
C ALA A 74 -14.28 12.94 -8.33
N GLY A 75 -13.98 13.78 -7.34
CA GLY A 75 -14.83 14.89 -6.89
C GLY A 75 -16.09 14.46 -6.13
N PRO A 76 -17.03 15.36 -5.82
CA PRO A 76 -18.25 15.06 -5.07
C PRO A 76 -19.26 14.24 -5.89
N ARG A 77 -20.18 13.52 -5.20
CA ARG A 77 -21.16 12.63 -5.84
C ARG A 77 -22.13 13.36 -6.79
N VAL A 78 -22.44 14.62 -6.48
CA VAL A 78 -23.43 15.43 -7.23
C VAL A 78 -22.86 15.92 -8.56
N HIS A 79 -21.56 16.24 -8.60
CA HIS A 79 -20.87 16.71 -9.80
C HIS A 79 -19.62 15.85 -10.07
N PRO A 80 -19.80 14.69 -10.70
CA PRO A 80 -18.69 13.79 -10.98
C PRO A 80 -17.73 14.41 -12.00
N ARG A 81 -16.46 14.38 -11.64
CA ARG A 81 -15.36 14.78 -12.53
C ARG A 81 -14.83 13.53 -13.24
N GLU A 82 -15.56 13.07 -14.26
CA GLU A 82 -15.26 11.78 -14.90
C GLU A 82 -13.85 11.73 -15.51
N ALA A 83 -13.41 12.79 -16.20
CA ALA A 83 -12.07 12.85 -16.78
C ALA A 83 -10.97 12.76 -15.71
N TRP A 84 -11.09 13.52 -14.63
CA TRP A 84 -10.15 13.50 -13.52
C TRP A 84 -10.18 12.18 -12.74
N SER A 85 -11.37 11.56 -12.63
CA SER A 85 -11.52 10.23 -12.04
C SER A 85 -10.72 9.19 -12.83
N ARG A 86 -10.81 9.21 -14.16
CA ARG A 86 -10.07 8.30 -15.03
C ARG A 86 -8.57 8.51 -14.92
N VAL A 87 -8.11 9.76 -14.98
CA VAL A 87 -6.69 10.10 -14.81
C VAL A 87 -6.18 9.64 -13.43
N GLY A 88 -6.92 9.96 -12.36
CA GLY A 88 -6.54 9.55 -11.01
C GLY A 88 -6.43 8.03 -10.86
N VAL A 89 -7.41 7.27 -11.37
CA VAL A 89 -7.38 5.80 -11.34
C VAL A 89 -6.24 5.24 -12.19
N ALA A 90 -5.96 5.81 -13.35
CA ALA A 90 -4.85 5.38 -14.19
C ALA A 90 -3.51 5.57 -13.48
N LEU A 91 -3.27 6.74 -12.90
CA LEU A 91 -2.06 7.04 -12.13
C LEU A 91 -1.91 6.14 -10.89
N ALA A 92 -3.00 5.93 -10.13
CA ALA A 92 -3.00 5.04 -8.99
C ALA A 92 -2.72 3.58 -9.39
N THR A 93 -3.19 3.16 -10.56
CA THR A 93 -2.92 1.83 -11.11
C THR A 93 -1.45 1.69 -11.52
N VAL A 94 -0.88 2.69 -12.17
CA VAL A 94 0.56 2.71 -12.50
C VAL A 94 1.39 2.65 -11.23
N ALA A 95 1.07 3.45 -10.21
CA ALA A 95 1.75 3.40 -8.91
C ALA A 95 1.68 2.00 -8.29
N MET A 96 0.52 1.35 -8.35
CA MET A 96 0.34 -0.02 -7.88
C MET A 96 1.25 -1.00 -8.63
N ILE A 97 1.30 -0.94 -9.96
CA ILE A 97 2.14 -1.82 -10.78
C ILE A 97 3.61 -1.61 -10.42
N VAL A 98 4.07 -0.36 -10.34
CA VAL A 98 5.45 -0.03 -9.96
C VAL A 98 5.80 -0.62 -8.60
N VAL A 99 4.93 -0.45 -7.61
CA VAL A 99 5.12 -1.01 -6.27
C VAL A 99 5.20 -2.53 -6.29
N TYR A 100 4.38 -3.20 -7.08
CA TYR A 100 4.39 -4.66 -7.20
C TYR A 100 5.64 -5.21 -7.90
N VAL A 101 6.20 -4.47 -8.85
CA VAL A 101 7.43 -4.86 -9.55
C VAL A 101 8.66 -4.78 -8.64
N ILE A 102 8.64 -3.90 -7.63
CA ILE A 102 9.76 -3.80 -6.68
C ILE A 102 9.74 -5.00 -5.72
N PRO A 103 10.81 -5.82 -5.64
CA PRO A 103 10.86 -6.98 -4.77
C PRO A 103 10.59 -6.64 -3.30
N HIS A 104 9.90 -7.53 -2.59
CA HIS A 104 9.56 -7.35 -1.17
C HIS A 104 10.80 -7.32 -0.27
N SER A 105 11.82 -8.09 -0.62
CA SER A 105 13.08 -8.22 0.12
C SER A 105 14.05 -7.05 -0.07
N LEU A 106 13.74 -6.11 -0.96
CA LEU A 106 14.61 -4.96 -1.19
C LEU A 106 14.40 -3.92 -0.08
N ARG A 107 15.32 -3.85 0.88
CA ARG A 107 15.29 -2.90 2.01
C ARG A 107 14.01 -2.98 2.88
N GLY A 108 13.39 -4.15 2.98
CA GLY A 108 12.33 -4.42 3.94
C GLY A 108 12.87 -5.01 5.24
N SER A 109 12.01 -5.07 6.26
CA SER A 109 12.34 -5.77 7.50
C SER A 109 12.55 -7.25 7.22
N GLN A 110 13.70 -7.78 7.57
CA GLN A 110 14.07 -9.18 7.37
C GLN A 110 14.50 -9.81 8.69
N LEU A 111 14.20 -11.10 8.85
CA LEU A 111 14.68 -11.88 9.98
C LEU A 111 16.05 -12.48 9.63
N ASP A 112 17.05 -12.18 10.43
CA ASP A 112 18.36 -12.81 10.33
C ASP A 112 18.31 -14.19 11.00
N TYR A 113 18.09 -15.21 10.19
CA TYR A 113 18.00 -16.60 10.65
C TYR A 113 19.27 -17.11 11.30
N SER A 114 20.43 -16.53 11.02
CA SER A 114 21.69 -16.92 11.65
C SER A 114 21.71 -16.54 13.14
N LYS A 115 21.17 -15.37 13.47
CA LYS A 115 21.02 -14.91 14.86
C LYS A 115 19.98 -15.72 15.63
N VAL A 116 18.86 -16.08 14.97
CA VAL A 116 17.83 -16.95 15.57
C VAL A 116 18.41 -18.34 15.89
N LYS A 117 19.20 -18.93 14.97
CA LYS A 117 19.86 -20.22 15.18
C LYS A 117 20.92 -20.17 16.29
N ALA A 118 21.53 -19.01 16.53
CA ALA A 118 22.48 -18.79 17.62
C ALA A 118 21.80 -18.59 18.99
N GLY A 119 20.47 -18.75 19.09
CA GLY A 119 19.72 -18.63 20.34
C GLY A 119 19.25 -17.21 20.67
N GLY A 120 19.41 -16.27 19.74
CA GLY A 120 18.85 -14.93 19.86
C GLY A 120 17.31 -14.92 19.71
N SER A 121 16.65 -13.99 20.39
CA SER A 121 15.22 -13.80 20.20
C SER A 121 14.92 -13.29 18.79
N ALA A 122 13.74 -13.63 18.23
CA ALA A 122 13.31 -13.15 16.92
C ALA A 122 13.35 -11.61 16.83
N HIS A 123 13.09 -10.92 17.94
CA HIS A 123 13.14 -9.47 18.04
C HIS A 123 14.55 -8.87 17.88
N GLU A 124 15.59 -9.57 18.37
CA GLU A 124 16.99 -9.14 18.25
C GLU A 124 17.60 -9.48 16.89
N ALA A 125 16.98 -10.42 16.20
CA ALA A 125 17.39 -10.87 14.87
C ALA A 125 16.79 -10.05 13.72
N ILE A 126 15.99 -8.99 14.02
CA ILE A 126 15.38 -8.16 12.99
C ILE A 126 16.40 -7.17 12.46
N THR A 127 16.60 -7.20 11.15
CA THR A 127 17.22 -6.11 10.41
C THR A 127 16.12 -5.27 9.78
N THR A 128 15.87 -4.07 10.31
CA THR A 128 15.08 -3.06 9.61
C THR A 128 15.92 -2.50 8.47
N GLY A 129 15.32 -2.31 7.29
CA GLY A 129 16.01 -1.85 6.08
C GLY A 129 16.75 -0.52 6.29
N ARG A 130 17.98 -0.60 6.76
CA ARG A 130 18.96 0.47 6.88
C ARG A 130 19.84 0.51 5.65
#